data_4ab73b0bfce19b4d29a648cce44492b4
#
_entry.id   4ab73b0bfce19b4d29a648cce44492b4
#
_cell.length_a   1.000
_cell.length_b   1.000
_cell.length_c   1.000
_cell.angle_alpha   90.00
_cell.angle_beta   90.00
_cell.angle_gamma   90.00
#
_symmetry.space_group_name_H-M   'P 1'
#
loop_
_entity.id
_entity.type
_entity.pdbx_description
1 polymer ?
#
loop_
_entity_poly.entity_id
_entity_poly.type
_entity_poly.pdbx_seq_one_letter_code
_entity_poly.pdbx_strand_id
1 'polypeptide(L)'
;MRRQLVMLASSTFLATSGAVLAHHSFAMFDQENPIELEGSVQEFKFTSPHTFIILTVKQEDGTTQAWSLEGAAPSALVRDGWSSKTLKAGDELKLTIEPLRSGAPGGAWSVSKTKFKDGRPIMVSQ
;
A
#
# COMPACT_ATOMS: atom_id res chain seq x y z
N MET A 1 -59.52 -25.30 32.59
CA MET A 1 -58.95 -24.38 31.59
C MET A 1 -57.48 -24.22 31.90
N ARG A 2 -56.61 -24.89 31.11
CA ARG A 2 -55.13 -24.77 31.26
C ARG A 2 -54.65 -23.79 30.23
N ARG A 3 -54.14 -22.63 30.66
CA ARG A 3 -53.46 -21.66 29.83
C ARG A 3 -52.02 -22.14 29.60
N GLN A 4 -51.68 -22.48 28.37
CA GLN A 4 -50.32 -22.74 27.95
C GLN A 4 -49.62 -21.40 27.66
N LEU A 5 -48.54 -21.13 28.39
CA LEU A 5 -47.65 -20.00 28.13
C LEU A 5 -46.65 -20.43 27.06
N VAL A 6 -46.75 -19.80 25.89
CA VAL A 6 -45.77 -19.98 24.82
C VAL A 6 -44.66 -18.95 25.06
N MET A 7 -43.46 -19.43 25.46
CA MET A 7 -42.25 -18.62 25.50
C MET A 7 -41.66 -18.52 24.09
N LEU A 8 -41.68 -17.32 23.52
CA LEU A 8 -40.89 -17.01 22.35
C LEU A 8 -39.43 -16.78 22.78
N ALA A 9 -38.55 -17.66 22.38
CA ALA A 9 -37.11 -17.47 22.49
C ALA A 9 -36.65 -16.59 21.30
N SER A 10 -36.33 -15.32 21.55
CA SER A 10 -35.69 -14.44 20.59
C SER A 10 -34.21 -14.75 20.52
N SER A 11 -33.77 -15.43 19.45
CA SER A 11 -32.36 -15.65 19.15
C SER A 11 -31.78 -14.39 18.56
N THR A 12 -31.00 -13.65 19.33
CA THR A 12 -30.21 -12.51 18.84
C THR A 12 -28.99 -13.03 18.09
N PHE A 13 -29.03 -12.96 16.77
CA PHE A 13 -27.90 -13.29 15.91
C PHE A 13 -26.94 -12.07 15.91
N LEU A 14 -25.85 -12.13 16.68
CA LEU A 14 -24.77 -11.15 16.59
C LEU A 14 -23.97 -11.45 15.30
N ALA A 15 -24.15 -10.62 14.28
CA ALA A 15 -23.33 -10.65 13.09
C ALA A 15 -21.97 -9.96 13.38
N THR A 16 -20.94 -10.75 13.66
CA THR A 16 -19.54 -10.30 13.74
C THR A 16 -18.90 -10.37 12.35
N SER A 17 -19.16 -9.39 11.50
CA SER A 17 -18.62 -9.33 10.12
C SER A 17 -17.69 -8.12 9.90
N GLY A 18 -16.80 -7.81 10.85
CA GLY A 18 -15.91 -6.64 10.74
C GLY A 18 -14.41 -6.93 10.58
N ALA A 19 -13.95 -8.16 10.81
CA ALA A 19 -12.51 -8.42 10.94
C ALA A 19 -11.84 -9.08 9.72
N VAL A 20 -12.60 -9.56 8.74
CA VAL A 20 -12.06 -10.39 7.64
C VAL A 20 -11.43 -9.57 6.52
N LEU A 21 -11.85 -8.31 6.33
CA LEU A 21 -11.38 -7.47 5.22
C LEU A 21 -9.96 -6.89 5.42
N ALA A 22 -9.50 -6.73 6.67
CA ALA A 22 -8.18 -6.15 6.96
C ALA A 22 -7.02 -7.12 6.72
N HIS A 23 -7.23 -8.44 6.86
CA HIS A 23 -6.18 -9.45 6.68
C HIS A 23 -5.91 -9.83 5.22
N HIS A 24 -6.83 -9.56 4.29
CA HIS A 24 -6.67 -9.91 2.88
C HIS A 24 -5.78 -8.93 2.11
N SER A 25 -5.62 -7.67 2.54
CA SER A 25 -4.86 -6.68 1.77
C SER A 25 -3.34 -6.91 1.80
N PHE A 26 -2.79 -7.47 2.90
CA PHE A 26 -1.35 -7.76 3.00
C PHE A 26 -0.94 -9.12 2.43
N ALA A 27 -1.86 -10.09 2.35
CA ALA A 27 -1.58 -11.42 1.82
C ALA A 27 -1.22 -11.43 0.32
N MET A 28 -1.56 -10.38 -0.41
CA MET A 28 -1.24 -10.24 -1.83
C MET A 28 0.23 -9.90 -2.08
N PHE A 29 0.95 -9.39 -1.08
CA PHE A 29 2.36 -9.02 -1.19
C PHE A 29 3.28 -10.13 -0.69
N ASP A 30 4.40 -10.34 -1.39
CA ASP A 30 5.43 -11.29 -1.00
C ASP A 30 6.46 -10.63 -0.08
N GLN A 31 6.20 -10.71 1.22
CA GLN A 31 7.06 -10.15 2.26
C GLN A 31 8.36 -10.94 2.47
N GLU A 32 8.38 -12.20 2.02
CA GLU A 32 9.54 -13.09 2.20
C GLU A 32 10.61 -12.85 1.12
N ASN A 33 10.19 -12.36 -0.05
CA ASN A 33 11.08 -12.13 -1.19
C ASN A 33 10.99 -10.69 -1.69
N PRO A 34 11.44 -9.70 -0.89
CA PRO A 34 11.46 -8.31 -1.33
C PRO A 34 12.41 -8.14 -2.52
N ILE A 35 12.09 -7.21 -3.40
CA ILE A 35 12.91 -6.87 -4.56
C ILE A 35 13.29 -5.40 -4.55
N GLU A 36 14.43 -5.08 -5.19
CA GLU A 36 14.87 -3.72 -5.40
C GLU A 36 14.39 -3.23 -6.78
N LEU A 37 13.81 -2.03 -6.81
CA LEU A 37 13.41 -1.33 -8.03
C LEU A 37 14.13 0.01 -8.10
N GLU A 38 14.51 0.37 -9.34
CA GLU A 38 14.92 1.73 -9.68
C GLU A 38 14.04 2.26 -10.80
N GLY A 39 13.62 3.51 -10.69
CA GLY A 39 12.78 4.11 -11.72
C GLY A 39 12.46 5.57 -11.47
N SER A 40 11.75 6.15 -12.42
CA SER A 40 11.29 7.53 -12.38
C SER A 40 9.84 7.59 -11.91
N VAL A 41 9.55 8.51 -10.99
CA VAL A 41 8.17 8.76 -10.53
C VAL A 41 7.37 9.30 -11.72
N GLN A 42 6.33 8.60 -12.10
CA GLN A 42 5.33 9.09 -13.04
C GLN A 42 4.27 9.92 -12.31
N GLU A 43 3.81 9.42 -11.17
CA GLU A 43 2.81 10.07 -10.35
C GLU A 43 2.96 9.65 -8.89
N PHE A 44 2.74 10.58 -7.95
CA PHE A 44 2.58 10.29 -6.54
C PHE A 44 1.15 10.60 -6.12
N LYS A 45 0.34 9.57 -5.91
CA LYS A 45 -1.05 9.67 -5.48
C LYS A 45 -1.12 9.71 -3.97
N PHE A 46 -1.35 10.91 -3.43
CA PHE A 46 -1.49 11.13 -1.99
C PHE A 46 -2.96 11.09 -1.58
N THR A 47 -3.58 9.92 -1.70
CA THR A 47 -5.03 9.69 -1.56
C THR A 47 -5.34 8.64 -0.50
N SER A 48 -6.54 8.71 0.09
CA SER A 48 -7.06 7.68 1.00
C SER A 48 -7.81 6.59 0.21
N PRO A 49 -7.81 5.33 0.69
CA PRO A 49 -7.25 4.84 1.95
C PRO A 49 -5.74 4.63 1.92
N HIS A 50 -5.12 4.55 0.75
CA HIS A 50 -3.70 4.28 0.56
C HIS A 50 -3.07 5.25 -0.43
N THR A 51 -1.79 5.55 -0.22
CA THR A 51 -0.98 6.29 -1.20
C THR A 51 -0.41 5.35 -2.24
N PHE A 52 -0.14 5.87 -3.45
CA PHE A 52 0.51 5.10 -4.50
C PHE A 52 1.65 5.88 -5.13
N ILE A 53 2.75 5.20 -5.40
CA ILE A 53 3.79 5.68 -6.31
C ILE A 53 3.61 4.91 -7.63
N ILE A 54 3.33 5.62 -8.71
CA ILE A 54 3.42 5.05 -10.06
C ILE A 54 4.83 5.30 -10.55
N LEU A 55 5.60 4.21 -10.66
CA LEU A 55 7.01 4.24 -11.00
C LEU A 55 7.22 3.70 -12.41
N THR A 56 7.89 4.44 -13.27
CA THR A 56 8.34 3.97 -14.58
C THR A 56 9.69 3.30 -14.44
N VAL A 57 9.74 1.98 -14.66
CA VAL A 57 10.94 1.15 -14.53
C VAL A 57 11.43 0.76 -15.91
N LYS A 58 12.72 0.95 -16.18
CA LYS A 58 13.35 0.51 -17.41
C LYS A 58 13.64 -0.99 -17.34
N GLN A 59 13.22 -1.73 -18.36
CA GLN A 59 13.46 -3.16 -18.49
C GLN A 59 14.81 -3.44 -19.16
N GLU A 60 15.30 -4.67 -19.05
CA GLU A 60 16.56 -5.10 -19.66
C GLU A 60 16.57 -4.96 -21.20
N ASP A 61 15.41 -5.15 -21.85
CA ASP A 61 15.23 -4.99 -23.30
C ASP A 61 15.14 -3.52 -23.75
N GLY A 62 15.25 -2.55 -22.80
CA GLY A 62 15.20 -1.11 -23.07
C GLY A 62 13.79 -0.53 -23.07
N THR A 63 12.74 -1.34 -23.00
CA THR A 63 11.36 -0.87 -22.82
C THR A 63 11.14 -0.37 -21.39
N THR A 64 10.03 0.31 -21.16
CA THR A 64 9.62 0.75 -19.83
C THR A 64 8.33 0.09 -19.41
N GLN A 65 8.20 -0.13 -18.10
CA GLN A 65 7.01 -0.68 -17.49
C GLN A 65 6.58 0.19 -16.31
N ALA A 66 5.28 0.48 -16.22
CA ALA A 66 4.71 1.16 -15.06
C ALA A 66 4.46 0.17 -13.95
N TRP A 67 4.97 0.49 -12.75
CA TRP A 67 4.74 -0.24 -11.51
C TRP A 67 3.83 0.56 -10.60
N SER A 68 2.79 -0.06 -10.07
CA SER A 68 1.88 0.54 -9.08
C SER A 68 2.27 0.09 -7.68
N LEU A 69 2.84 0.99 -6.89
CA LEU A 69 3.37 0.69 -5.56
C LEU A 69 2.44 1.29 -4.51
N GLU A 70 1.79 0.43 -3.72
CA GLU A 70 0.89 0.81 -2.63
C GLU A 70 1.66 1.11 -1.36
N GLY A 71 1.31 2.18 -0.67
CA GLY A 71 1.94 2.59 0.58
C GLY A 71 0.94 2.84 1.70
N ALA A 72 1.42 3.40 2.79
CA ALA A 72 0.60 3.75 3.94
C ALA A 72 -0.47 4.80 3.60
N ALA A 73 -1.47 4.93 4.46
CA ALA A 73 -2.46 5.99 4.36
C ALA A 73 -1.81 7.38 4.48
N PRO A 74 -2.38 8.43 3.84
CA PRO A 74 -1.86 9.79 3.95
C PRO A 74 -1.67 10.26 5.39
N SER A 75 -2.59 9.91 6.29
CA SER A 75 -2.50 10.29 7.71
C SER A 75 -1.27 9.71 8.43
N ALA A 76 -0.81 8.53 8.04
CA ALA A 76 0.42 7.94 8.57
C ALA A 76 1.65 8.66 7.99
N LEU A 77 1.67 8.92 6.69
CA LEU A 77 2.78 9.61 6.03
C LEU A 77 2.95 11.06 6.50
N VAL A 78 1.86 11.77 6.79
CA VAL A 78 1.92 13.13 7.36
C VAL A 78 2.64 13.14 8.70
N ARG A 79 2.46 12.12 9.54
CA ARG A 79 3.20 11.99 10.81
C ARG A 79 4.71 11.81 10.60
N ASP A 80 5.09 11.23 9.47
CA ASP A 80 6.49 11.09 9.06
C ASP A 80 7.01 12.32 8.28
N GLY A 81 6.23 13.40 8.24
CA GLY A 81 6.58 14.66 7.57
C GLY A 81 6.33 14.69 6.07
N TRP A 82 5.69 13.66 5.51
CA TRP A 82 5.38 13.60 4.08
C TRP A 82 4.12 14.41 3.73
N SER A 83 4.07 14.87 2.49
CA SER A 83 2.91 15.53 1.90
C SER A 83 2.76 15.13 0.43
N SER A 84 1.69 15.58 -0.20
CA SER A 84 1.50 15.39 -1.65
C SER A 84 2.61 15.98 -2.52
N LYS A 85 3.46 16.85 -1.95
CA LYS A 85 4.58 17.53 -2.63
C LYS A 85 5.94 16.85 -2.38
N THR A 86 5.99 15.81 -1.54
CA THR A 86 7.25 15.16 -1.16
C THR A 86 7.92 14.47 -2.35
N LEU A 87 7.14 13.82 -3.21
CA LEU A 87 7.62 13.28 -4.48
C LEU A 87 6.95 14.00 -5.64
N LYS A 88 7.69 14.17 -6.73
CA LYS A 88 7.24 14.81 -7.97
C LYS A 88 7.49 13.90 -9.15
N ALA A 89 6.70 14.04 -10.22
CA ALA A 89 6.97 13.42 -11.49
C ALA A 89 8.40 13.76 -11.95
N GLY A 90 9.15 12.75 -12.39
CA GLY A 90 10.54 12.86 -12.79
C GLY A 90 11.56 12.60 -11.68
N ASP A 91 11.17 12.51 -10.42
CA ASP A 91 12.07 12.10 -9.34
C ASP A 91 12.57 10.67 -9.60
N GLU A 92 13.88 10.47 -9.54
CA GLU A 92 14.51 9.16 -9.70
C GLU A 92 14.65 8.49 -8.32
N LEU A 93 14.02 7.33 -8.17
CA LEU A 93 13.98 6.60 -6.91
C LEU A 93 14.67 5.25 -6.98
N LYS A 94 15.13 4.81 -5.82
CA LYS A 94 15.52 3.44 -5.52
C LYS A 94 14.73 2.97 -4.30
N LEU A 95 14.01 1.86 -4.46
CA LEU A 95 13.14 1.30 -3.42
C LEU A 95 13.38 -0.20 -3.27
N THR A 96 13.26 -0.68 -2.04
CA THR A 96 13.02 -2.10 -1.79
C THR A 96 11.52 -2.26 -1.51
N ILE A 97 10.86 -3.10 -2.30
CA ILE A 97 9.42 -3.32 -2.23
C ILE A 97 9.10 -4.79 -1.92
N GLU A 98 7.89 -5.02 -1.46
CA GLU A 98 7.28 -6.35 -1.35
C GLU A 98 6.41 -6.55 -2.60
N PRO A 99 6.85 -7.37 -3.57
CA PRO A 99 6.16 -7.47 -4.87
C PRO A 99 4.81 -8.19 -4.73
N LEU A 100 3.92 -7.98 -5.70
CA LEU A 100 2.69 -8.76 -5.80
C LEU A 100 3.00 -10.23 -6.05
N ARG A 101 2.40 -11.14 -5.28
CA ARG A 101 2.52 -12.60 -5.47
C ARG A 101 2.03 -13.07 -6.84
N SER A 102 1.15 -12.29 -7.48
CA SER A 102 0.65 -12.57 -8.83
C SER A 102 1.70 -12.41 -9.92
N GLY A 103 2.82 -11.74 -9.63
CA GLY A 103 3.83 -11.37 -10.62
C GLY A 103 3.47 -10.15 -11.46
N ALA A 104 2.31 -9.52 -11.25
CA ALA A 104 1.97 -8.26 -11.90
C ALA A 104 2.91 -7.13 -11.44
N PRO A 105 3.14 -6.08 -12.28
CA PRO A 105 4.05 -4.98 -11.95
C PRO A 105 3.44 -4.09 -10.85
N GLY A 106 3.67 -4.48 -9.62
CA GLY A 106 3.16 -3.81 -8.43
C GLY A 106 3.74 -4.39 -7.14
N GLY A 107 3.49 -3.71 -6.04
CA GLY A 107 3.99 -4.13 -4.74
C GLY A 107 3.66 -3.12 -3.65
N ALA A 108 4.13 -3.40 -2.44
CA ALA A 108 4.06 -2.47 -1.32
C ALA A 108 5.39 -1.73 -1.14
N TRP A 109 5.32 -0.42 -0.92
CA TRP A 109 6.46 0.43 -0.60
C TRP A 109 6.38 0.97 0.83
N SER A 110 7.52 1.36 1.39
CA SER A 110 7.59 2.01 2.70
C SER A 110 8.61 3.14 2.71
N VAL A 111 8.39 4.13 3.58
CA VAL A 111 9.25 5.31 3.73
C VAL A 111 10.69 4.91 4.02
N SER A 112 10.89 3.99 4.96
CA SER A 112 12.24 3.57 5.42
C SER A 112 13.05 2.84 4.35
N LYS A 113 12.38 2.29 3.32
CA LYS A 113 13.02 1.54 2.22
C LYS A 113 13.03 2.32 0.90
N THR A 114 12.77 3.63 0.94
CA THR A 114 12.68 4.49 -0.24
C THR A 114 13.69 5.63 -0.13
N LYS A 115 14.48 5.84 -1.19
CA LYS A 115 15.47 6.93 -1.29
C LYS A 115 15.57 7.41 -2.73
N PHE A 116 16.18 8.56 -2.93
CA PHE A 116 16.58 8.98 -4.26
C PHE A 116 17.64 8.02 -4.85
N LYS A 117 17.66 7.88 -6.17
CA LYS A 117 18.58 6.98 -6.89
C LYS A 117 20.05 7.27 -6.60
N ASP A 118 20.40 8.54 -6.34
CA ASP A 118 21.76 8.97 -5.97
C ASP A 118 22.12 8.62 -4.51
N GLY A 119 21.23 7.97 -3.78
CA GLY A 119 21.43 7.53 -2.38
C GLY A 119 21.01 8.54 -1.32
N ARG A 120 20.66 9.79 -1.71
CA ARG A 120 20.16 10.76 -0.74
C ARG A 120 18.82 10.30 -0.14
N PRO A 121 18.62 10.46 1.17
CA PRO A 121 17.33 10.21 1.78
C PRO A 121 16.30 11.21 1.26
N ILE A 122 15.03 10.81 1.26
CA ILE A 122 13.94 11.75 0.99
C ILE A 122 13.81 12.64 2.21
N MET A 123 14.24 13.90 2.06
CA MET A 123 14.17 14.89 3.12
C MET A 123 12.75 15.41 3.25
N VAL A 124 12.21 15.36 4.45
CA VAL A 124 10.93 15.93 4.80
C VAL A 124 11.16 17.13 5.72
N SER A 125 10.47 18.22 5.44
CA SER A 125 10.52 19.41 6.32
C SER A 125 9.79 19.07 7.62
N GLN A 126 10.47 19.21 8.74
CA GLN A 126 9.83 19.20 10.05
C GLN A 126 9.06 20.49 10.29
#